data_96accd9fa230d023aa40e2a54db2c832
#
_entry.id   96accd9fa230d023aa40e2a54db2c832
#
_cell.length_a   1.000
_cell.length_b   1.000
_cell.length_c   1.000
_cell.angle_alpha   90.00
_cell.angle_beta   90.00
_cell.angle_gamma   90.00
#
_symmetry.space_group_name_H-M   'P 1'
#
loop_
_entity.id
_entity.type
_entity.pdbx_description
1 polymer ?
#
loop_
_entity_poly.entity_id
_entity_poly.type
_entity_poly.pdbx_seq_one_letter_code
_entity_poly.pdbx_strand_id
1 'polypeptide(L)'
;MVKEQDMAKEQEWPVEVVRSARRRKTVSVELKSGVLVVRAPARMSDAELKPIIDKLTKRLKRRVRPIPQTDDDLEKAARNLNKRYFAGKLRWQSIRYVKNQTKRFGSCTPSMGTIRLSDRLAAMPKWVRDYVVVHELAHLEEANHGPRFWKLVNRYPLTERARGYLMAVGLEEESDGLAAG
;
A
#
# COMPACT_ATOMS: atom_id res chain seq x y z
N MET A 1 -17.57 24.77 -24.53
CA MET A 1 -17.66 24.33 -23.14
C MET A 1 -18.08 22.86 -23.13
N VAL A 2 -17.12 21.97 -23.15
CA VAL A 2 -17.35 20.51 -23.06
C VAL A 2 -17.03 20.13 -21.63
N LYS A 3 -18.03 19.65 -20.91
CA LYS A 3 -17.89 19.09 -19.57
C LYS A 3 -17.17 17.74 -19.71
N GLU A 4 -15.93 17.71 -19.32
CA GLU A 4 -15.14 16.51 -19.09
C GLU A 4 -15.70 15.82 -17.86
N GLN A 5 -16.61 14.88 -18.07
CA GLN A 5 -17.04 13.93 -17.04
C GLN A 5 -15.95 12.88 -16.96
N ASP A 6 -15.11 13.06 -15.95
CA ASP A 6 -14.10 12.13 -15.51
C ASP A 6 -14.78 10.83 -15.07
N MET A 7 -14.84 9.87 -15.98
CA MET A 7 -15.29 8.51 -15.69
C MET A 7 -14.20 7.81 -14.92
N ALA A 8 -14.27 7.88 -13.59
CA ALA A 8 -13.59 6.93 -12.73
C ALA A 8 -14.05 5.51 -13.14
N LYS A 9 -13.28 4.86 -14.01
CA LYS A 9 -13.51 3.45 -14.35
C LYS A 9 -13.47 2.66 -13.04
N GLU A 10 -14.63 2.20 -12.59
CA GLU A 10 -14.73 1.23 -11.50
C GLU A 10 -13.88 0.03 -11.89
N GLN A 11 -12.79 -0.16 -11.18
CA GLN A 11 -11.87 -1.26 -11.43
C GLN A 11 -12.58 -2.55 -11.05
N GLU A 12 -13.21 -3.19 -12.03
CA GLU A 12 -13.79 -4.52 -11.89
C GLU A 12 -12.70 -5.56 -12.01
N TRP A 13 -12.44 -6.25 -10.91
CA TRP A 13 -11.54 -7.40 -10.94
C TRP A 13 -12.24 -8.58 -11.60
N PRO A 14 -11.60 -9.33 -12.51
CA PRO A 14 -12.12 -10.58 -13.00
C PRO A 14 -12.36 -11.53 -11.81
N VAL A 15 -13.49 -12.22 -11.82
CA VAL A 15 -13.93 -13.11 -10.74
C VAL A 15 -13.73 -14.56 -11.16
N GLU A 16 -12.97 -15.30 -10.36
CA GLU A 16 -12.81 -16.74 -10.47
C GLU A 16 -13.53 -17.44 -9.31
N VAL A 17 -14.48 -18.33 -9.60
CA VAL A 17 -15.22 -19.07 -8.59
C VAL A 17 -14.70 -20.50 -8.47
N VAL A 18 -14.08 -20.80 -7.34
CA VAL A 18 -13.59 -22.13 -6.97
C VAL A 18 -14.62 -22.81 -6.07
N ARG A 19 -15.28 -23.85 -6.58
CA ARG A 19 -16.28 -24.62 -5.83
C ARG A 19 -15.63 -25.78 -5.08
N SER A 20 -16.01 -25.98 -3.80
CA SER A 20 -15.44 -27.00 -2.93
C SER A 20 -16.54 -27.84 -2.26
N ALA A 21 -16.45 -29.15 -2.42
CA ALA A 21 -17.35 -30.11 -1.77
C ALA A 21 -17.11 -30.17 -0.23
N ARG A 22 -15.90 -29.82 0.23
CA ARG A 22 -15.56 -29.80 1.66
C ARG A 22 -16.19 -28.62 2.40
N ARG A 23 -16.51 -27.52 1.69
CA ARG A 23 -17.15 -26.35 2.29
C ARG A 23 -18.66 -26.56 2.35
N ARG A 24 -19.26 -26.35 3.52
CA ARG A 24 -20.71 -26.51 3.71
C ARG A 24 -21.47 -25.18 3.66
N LYS A 25 -20.96 -24.12 4.27
CA LYS A 25 -21.66 -22.81 4.42
C LYS A 25 -20.77 -21.59 4.20
N THR A 26 -19.45 -21.75 4.18
CA THR A 26 -18.52 -20.59 4.16
C THR A 26 -18.15 -20.18 2.74
N VAL A 27 -18.29 -18.87 2.46
CA VAL A 27 -17.76 -18.23 1.26
C VAL A 27 -16.61 -17.32 1.67
N SER A 28 -15.49 -17.41 0.96
CA SER A 28 -14.34 -16.50 1.14
C SER A 28 -13.95 -15.88 -0.19
N VAL A 29 -13.48 -14.63 -0.11
CA VAL A 29 -13.03 -13.85 -1.26
C VAL A 29 -11.62 -13.35 -0.97
N GLU A 30 -10.72 -13.57 -1.91
CA GLU A 30 -9.31 -13.20 -1.83
C GLU A 30 -8.88 -12.58 -3.16
N LEU A 31 -8.16 -11.46 -3.12
CA LEU A 31 -7.57 -10.87 -4.32
C LEU A 31 -6.16 -11.44 -4.51
N LYS A 32 -5.96 -12.19 -5.62
CA LYS A 32 -4.67 -12.76 -6.02
C LYS A 32 -4.31 -12.28 -7.40
N SER A 33 -3.17 -11.65 -7.55
CA SER A 33 -2.65 -11.19 -8.86
C SER A 33 -3.67 -10.42 -9.69
N GLY A 34 -4.51 -9.59 -9.04
CA GLY A 34 -5.55 -8.82 -9.74
C GLY A 34 -6.84 -9.58 -10.06
N VAL A 35 -6.93 -10.87 -9.71
CA VAL A 35 -8.14 -11.71 -9.87
C VAL A 35 -8.82 -11.91 -8.52
N LEU A 36 -10.13 -11.76 -8.47
CA LEU A 36 -10.94 -12.00 -7.29
C LEU A 36 -11.27 -13.49 -7.19
N VAL A 37 -10.50 -14.24 -6.41
CA VAL A 37 -10.74 -15.67 -6.19
C VAL A 37 -11.80 -15.85 -5.12
N VAL A 38 -12.94 -16.41 -5.51
CA VAL A 38 -14.08 -16.71 -4.63
C VAL A 38 -14.11 -18.21 -4.37
N ARG A 39 -13.95 -18.62 -3.11
CA ARG A 39 -14.12 -20.02 -2.71
C ARG A 39 -15.47 -20.21 -2.07
N ALA A 40 -16.31 -21.08 -2.67
CA ALA A 40 -17.70 -21.32 -2.27
C ALA A 40 -18.03 -22.81 -2.11
N PRO A 41 -19.09 -23.17 -1.35
CA PRO A 41 -19.63 -24.51 -1.35
C PRO A 41 -20.09 -24.97 -2.73
N ALA A 42 -19.83 -26.25 -3.09
CA ALA A 42 -20.25 -26.79 -4.37
C ALA A 42 -21.78 -26.75 -4.61
N ARG A 43 -22.55 -26.82 -3.51
CA ARG A 43 -24.03 -26.87 -3.56
C ARG A 43 -24.70 -25.49 -3.60
N MET A 44 -23.94 -24.41 -3.40
CA MET A 44 -24.48 -23.04 -3.39
C MET A 44 -24.73 -22.60 -4.84
N SER A 45 -25.94 -22.15 -5.16
CA SER A 45 -26.29 -21.64 -6.46
C SER A 45 -25.60 -20.31 -6.77
N ASP A 46 -25.50 -19.94 -8.04
CA ASP A 46 -24.93 -18.65 -8.45
C ASP A 46 -25.78 -17.47 -7.95
N ALA A 47 -27.11 -17.67 -7.90
CA ALA A 47 -28.05 -16.67 -7.38
C ALA A 47 -27.82 -16.36 -5.88
N GLU A 48 -27.54 -17.39 -5.07
CA GLU A 48 -27.19 -17.22 -3.67
C GLU A 48 -25.79 -16.64 -3.48
N LEU A 49 -24.87 -16.98 -4.37
CA LEU A 49 -23.47 -16.56 -4.27
C LEU A 49 -23.27 -15.09 -4.64
N LYS A 50 -23.99 -14.59 -5.66
CA LYS A 50 -23.85 -13.23 -6.17
C LYS A 50 -23.93 -12.14 -5.09
N PRO A 51 -24.97 -12.06 -4.23
CA PRO A 51 -25.07 -11.02 -3.21
C PRO A 51 -23.96 -11.14 -2.15
N ILE A 52 -23.46 -12.34 -1.90
CA ILE A 52 -22.34 -12.58 -0.96
C ILE A 52 -21.04 -12.07 -1.57
N ILE A 53 -20.80 -12.35 -2.86
CA ILE A 53 -19.64 -11.83 -3.59
C ILE A 53 -19.67 -10.30 -3.58
N ASP A 54 -20.79 -9.67 -3.90
CA ASP A 54 -20.94 -8.22 -3.95
C ASP A 54 -20.63 -7.59 -2.57
N LYS A 55 -21.19 -8.17 -1.50
CA LYS A 55 -20.94 -7.70 -0.12
C LYS A 55 -19.46 -7.83 0.27
N LEU A 56 -18.83 -8.98 -0.04
CA LEU A 56 -17.44 -9.23 0.29
C LEU A 56 -16.49 -8.39 -0.58
N THR A 57 -16.79 -8.23 -1.86
CA THR A 57 -16.05 -7.36 -2.78
C THR A 57 -16.13 -5.91 -2.35
N LYS A 58 -17.33 -5.41 -1.97
CA LYS A 58 -17.48 -4.06 -1.42
C LYS A 58 -16.68 -3.84 -0.14
N ARG A 59 -16.61 -4.87 0.72
CA ARG A 59 -15.77 -4.85 1.94
C ARG A 59 -14.28 -4.89 1.59
N LEU A 60 -13.91 -5.67 0.58
CA LEU A 60 -12.53 -5.74 0.09
C LEU A 60 -12.11 -4.42 -0.58
N LYS A 61 -12.94 -3.85 -1.47
CA LYS A 61 -12.73 -2.52 -2.08
C LYS A 61 -12.53 -1.43 -1.03
N ARG A 62 -13.24 -1.48 0.11
CA ARG A 62 -13.02 -0.54 1.23
C ARG A 62 -11.68 -0.73 1.93
N ARG A 63 -11.13 -1.96 1.95
CA ARG A 63 -9.82 -2.27 2.55
C ARG A 63 -8.68 -2.01 1.58
N VAL A 64 -8.92 -2.27 0.29
CA VAL A 64 -8.06 -1.91 -0.84
C VAL A 64 -8.57 -0.56 -1.36
N ARG A 65 -8.58 0.48 -0.51
CA ARG A 65 -8.83 1.84 -1.01
C ARG A 65 -7.77 2.12 -2.07
N PRO A 66 -8.17 2.71 -3.22
CA PRO A 66 -7.20 3.21 -4.18
C PRO A 66 -6.19 4.06 -3.42
N ILE A 67 -4.92 3.78 -3.63
CA ILE A 67 -3.88 4.66 -3.09
C ILE A 67 -4.10 5.99 -3.78
N PRO A 68 -4.10 7.10 -3.04
CA PRO A 68 -4.11 8.42 -3.63
C PRO A 68 -3.05 8.47 -4.73
N GLN A 69 -3.47 8.78 -5.94
CA GLN A 69 -2.56 8.82 -7.08
C GLN A 69 -2.04 10.24 -7.33
N THR A 70 -2.55 11.20 -6.57
CA THR A 70 -2.13 12.59 -6.66
C THR A 70 -1.11 12.93 -5.57
N ASP A 71 -0.24 13.88 -5.87
CA ASP A 71 0.73 14.39 -4.90
C ASP A 71 0.02 15.06 -3.71
N ASP A 72 -1.14 15.68 -3.92
CA ASP A 72 -1.96 16.26 -2.84
C ASP A 72 -2.47 15.21 -1.85
N ASP A 73 -2.91 14.06 -2.36
CA ASP A 73 -3.36 12.97 -1.50
C ASP A 73 -2.18 12.34 -0.75
N LEU A 74 -1.03 12.27 -1.40
CA LEU A 74 0.20 11.80 -0.77
C LEU A 74 0.64 12.76 0.35
N GLU A 75 0.58 14.06 0.10
CA GLU A 75 0.86 15.10 1.09
C GLU A 75 -0.07 14.99 2.31
N LYS A 76 -1.38 14.83 2.08
CA LYS A 76 -2.37 14.61 3.16
C LYS A 76 -2.06 13.34 3.96
N ALA A 77 -1.68 12.26 3.28
CA ALA A 77 -1.31 11.01 3.92
C ALA A 77 -0.05 11.19 4.79
N ALA A 78 0.99 11.85 4.25
CA ALA A 78 2.23 12.12 4.96
C ALA A 78 1.99 13.00 6.21
N ARG A 79 1.18 14.04 6.12
CA ARG A 79 0.80 14.89 7.26
C ARG A 79 0.10 14.09 8.36
N ASN A 80 -0.82 13.20 7.99
CA ASN A 80 -1.53 12.35 8.94
C ASN A 80 -0.58 11.34 9.62
N LEU A 81 0.34 10.75 8.87
CA LEU A 81 1.34 9.81 9.40
C LEU A 81 2.36 10.54 10.30
N ASN A 82 2.81 11.74 9.90
CA ASN A 82 3.66 12.59 10.73
C ASN A 82 2.99 12.93 12.06
N LYS A 83 1.72 13.39 12.01
CA LYS A 83 0.95 13.67 13.24
C LYS A 83 0.86 12.43 14.13
N ARG A 84 0.62 11.27 13.55
CA ARG A 84 0.38 10.03 14.30
C ARG A 84 1.64 9.42 14.89
N TYR A 85 2.76 9.42 14.16
CA TYR A 85 3.97 8.66 14.53
C TYR A 85 5.15 9.55 14.93
N PHE A 86 5.14 10.82 14.55
CA PHE A 86 6.20 11.78 14.83
C PHE A 86 5.70 13.03 15.56
N ALA A 87 4.50 12.97 16.15
CA ALA A 87 3.86 14.07 16.88
C ALA A 87 3.76 15.39 16.06
N GLY A 88 3.75 15.28 14.72
CA GLY A 88 3.68 16.42 13.82
C GLY A 88 4.96 17.28 13.74
N LYS A 89 6.09 16.77 14.24
CA LYS A 89 7.34 17.53 14.35
C LYS A 89 8.10 17.66 13.05
N LEU A 90 7.96 16.68 12.14
CA LEU A 90 8.74 16.66 10.91
C LEU A 90 8.25 17.74 9.93
N ARG A 91 9.21 18.30 9.18
CA ARG A 91 8.95 19.29 8.13
C ARG A 91 9.64 18.86 6.86
N TRP A 92 8.95 18.99 5.75
CA TRP A 92 9.49 18.73 4.40
C TRP A 92 9.01 19.82 3.46
N GLN A 93 9.72 20.00 2.38
CA GLN A 93 9.40 20.97 1.32
C GLN A 93 8.43 20.38 0.32
N SER A 94 8.64 19.12 -0.07
CA SER A 94 7.79 18.45 -1.04
C SER A 94 7.79 16.93 -0.85
N ILE A 95 6.64 16.31 -1.14
CA ILE A 95 6.50 14.87 -1.28
C ILE A 95 5.71 14.58 -2.55
N ARG A 96 6.22 13.71 -3.42
CA ARG A 96 5.59 13.44 -4.72
C ARG A 96 5.86 12.03 -5.22
N TYR A 97 4.98 11.55 -6.11
CA TYR A 97 5.21 10.34 -6.86
C TYR A 97 6.18 10.60 -8.03
N VAL A 98 7.02 9.61 -8.32
CA VAL A 98 7.97 9.64 -9.44
C VAL A 98 7.97 8.29 -10.17
N LYS A 99 8.16 8.33 -11.50
CA LYS A 99 8.18 7.14 -12.37
C LYS A 99 9.56 6.51 -12.52
N ASN A 100 10.61 7.24 -12.16
CA ASN A 100 12.00 6.85 -12.42
C ASN A 100 12.66 6.04 -11.30
N GLN A 101 11.93 5.66 -10.25
CA GLN A 101 12.43 4.79 -9.19
C GLN A 101 12.13 3.33 -9.49
N THR A 102 13.06 2.63 -10.15
CA THR A 102 12.92 1.23 -10.56
C THR A 102 13.46 0.25 -9.52
N LYS A 103 14.50 0.64 -8.76
CA LYS A 103 15.19 -0.21 -7.77
C LYS A 103 14.71 -0.01 -6.34
N ARG A 104 14.07 1.10 -6.01
CA ARG A 104 13.60 1.46 -4.68
C ARG A 104 12.18 2.01 -4.73
N PHE A 105 11.50 2.04 -3.59
CA PHE A 105 10.12 2.52 -3.48
C PHE A 105 10.02 3.96 -3.01
N GLY A 106 11.07 4.48 -2.37
CA GLY A 106 11.13 5.84 -1.91
C GLY A 106 12.54 6.40 -1.90
N SER A 107 12.67 7.68 -1.66
CA SER A 107 13.93 8.37 -1.36
C SER A 107 13.65 9.68 -0.66
N CYS A 108 14.45 9.98 0.34
CA CYS A 108 14.46 11.27 1.04
C CYS A 108 15.80 11.97 0.81
N THR A 109 15.75 13.28 0.59
CA THR A 109 16.92 14.15 0.63
C THR A 109 16.75 15.12 1.80
N PRO A 110 17.28 14.79 2.99
CA PRO A 110 17.00 15.55 4.22
C PRO A 110 17.42 17.02 4.13
N SER A 111 18.57 17.31 3.50
CA SER A 111 19.08 18.67 3.32
C SER A 111 18.16 19.58 2.51
N MET A 112 17.37 18.99 1.61
CA MET A 112 16.39 19.70 0.77
C MET A 112 14.96 19.53 1.27
N GLY A 113 14.74 18.67 2.27
CA GLY A 113 13.40 18.32 2.71
C GLY A 113 12.52 17.72 1.60
N THR A 114 13.12 17.01 0.62
CA THR A 114 12.37 16.46 -0.51
C THR A 114 12.21 14.96 -0.39
N ILE A 115 10.98 14.48 -0.57
CA ILE A 115 10.62 13.06 -0.53
C ILE A 115 10.04 12.66 -1.88
N ARG A 116 10.50 11.54 -2.43
CA ARG A 116 10.02 10.96 -3.67
C ARG A 116 9.59 9.53 -3.43
N LEU A 117 8.43 9.16 -3.93
CA LEU A 117 7.91 7.80 -3.85
C LEU A 117 7.67 7.24 -5.24
N SER A 118 7.96 5.95 -5.42
CA SER A 118 7.66 5.27 -6.68
C SER A 118 6.14 5.22 -6.91
N ASP A 119 5.69 5.53 -8.12
CA ASP A 119 4.30 5.38 -8.55
C ASP A 119 3.80 3.92 -8.47
N ARG A 120 4.72 2.94 -8.47
CA ARG A 120 4.39 1.52 -8.28
C ARG A 120 3.68 1.24 -6.95
N LEU A 121 3.89 2.10 -5.94
CA LEU A 121 3.15 2.01 -4.68
C LEU A 121 1.63 2.21 -4.87
N ALA A 122 1.20 2.81 -5.97
CA ALA A 122 -0.22 2.97 -6.30
C ALA A 122 -0.94 1.62 -6.49
N ALA A 123 -0.25 0.59 -6.96
CA ALA A 123 -0.79 -0.76 -7.12
C ALA A 123 -0.70 -1.61 -5.85
N MET A 124 -0.06 -1.11 -4.79
CA MET A 124 0.18 -1.86 -3.56
C MET A 124 -0.86 -1.55 -2.48
N PRO A 125 -1.02 -2.41 -1.46
CA PRO A 125 -1.90 -2.13 -0.34
C PRO A 125 -1.53 -0.83 0.39
N LYS A 126 -2.55 -0.11 0.87
CA LYS A 126 -2.36 1.16 1.59
C LYS A 126 -1.33 1.07 2.73
N TRP A 127 -1.34 -0.02 3.48
CA TRP A 127 -0.44 -0.21 4.61
C TRP A 127 1.04 -0.38 4.19
N VAL A 128 1.31 -0.83 2.96
CA VAL A 128 2.67 -0.88 2.39
C VAL A 128 3.12 0.53 2.02
N ARG A 129 2.28 1.30 1.34
CA ARG A 129 2.59 2.71 1.04
C ARG A 129 2.81 3.52 2.31
N ASP A 130 1.92 3.38 3.31
CA ASP A 130 2.01 4.12 4.55
C ASP A 130 3.34 3.80 5.29
N TYR A 131 3.80 2.55 5.21
CA TYR A 131 5.12 2.16 5.71
C TYR A 131 6.24 2.91 4.97
N VAL A 132 6.24 2.92 3.63
CA VAL A 132 7.28 3.62 2.85
C VAL A 132 7.27 5.12 3.16
N VAL A 133 6.09 5.75 3.29
CA VAL A 133 5.99 7.16 3.71
C VAL A 133 6.61 7.37 5.10
N VAL A 134 6.32 6.49 6.07
CA VAL A 134 6.92 6.59 7.42
C VAL A 134 8.43 6.40 7.38
N HIS A 135 8.93 5.49 6.54
CA HIS A 135 10.35 5.25 6.32
C HIS A 135 11.05 6.51 5.79
N GLU A 136 10.50 7.13 4.74
CA GLU A 136 11.06 8.34 4.16
C GLU A 136 10.95 9.55 5.10
N LEU A 137 9.88 9.64 5.88
CA LEU A 137 9.74 10.66 6.92
C LEU A 137 10.78 10.50 8.01
N ALA A 138 11.13 9.26 8.40
CA ALA A 138 12.16 9.00 9.42
C ALA A 138 13.54 9.48 8.97
N HIS A 139 13.84 9.46 7.67
CA HIS A 139 15.08 9.99 7.12
C HIS A 139 15.25 11.50 7.29
N LEU A 140 14.19 12.26 7.56
CA LEU A 140 14.30 13.69 7.90
C LEU A 140 14.95 13.91 9.27
N GLU A 141 14.91 12.92 10.19
CA GLU A 141 15.59 12.95 11.47
C GLU A 141 16.89 12.15 11.47
N GLU A 142 16.87 10.97 10.85
CA GLU A 142 17.99 10.01 10.88
C GLU A 142 18.34 9.58 9.45
N ALA A 143 19.45 10.05 8.94
CA ALA A 143 19.87 9.79 7.56
C ALA A 143 20.24 8.32 7.32
N ASN A 144 20.77 7.63 8.33
CA ASN A 144 21.26 6.25 8.23
C ASN A 144 20.32 5.28 8.93
N HIS A 145 20.22 4.05 8.39
CA HIS A 145 19.36 2.99 8.92
C HIS A 145 19.87 2.35 10.24
N GLY A 146 20.42 3.15 11.12
CA GLY A 146 20.89 2.71 12.43
C GLY A 146 19.75 2.45 13.42
N PRO A 147 20.08 2.07 14.68
CA PRO A 147 19.10 1.75 15.72
C PRO A 147 18.09 2.90 15.98
N ARG A 148 18.52 4.15 15.88
CA ARG A 148 17.66 5.33 16.05
C ARG A 148 16.63 5.43 14.94
N PHE A 149 17.04 5.21 13.69
CA PHE A 149 16.15 5.17 12.53
C PHE A 149 15.08 4.09 12.70
N TRP A 150 15.48 2.86 12.99
CA TRP A 150 14.53 1.75 13.17
C TRP A 150 13.59 1.96 14.35
N LYS A 151 14.04 2.64 15.41
CA LYS A 151 13.16 3.06 16.51
C LYS A 151 12.07 4.03 16.05
N LEU A 152 12.34 4.89 15.06
CA LEU A 152 11.37 5.80 14.48
C LEU A 152 10.39 5.04 13.58
N VAL A 153 10.89 4.23 12.64
CA VAL A 153 10.09 3.46 11.68
C VAL A 153 9.18 2.45 12.39
N ASN A 154 9.68 1.79 13.43
CA ASN A 154 8.92 0.78 14.18
C ASN A 154 7.77 1.35 15.04
N ARG A 155 7.60 2.68 15.07
CA ARG A 155 6.34 3.28 15.56
C ARG A 155 5.15 2.91 14.68
N TYR A 156 5.40 2.57 13.41
CA TYR A 156 4.38 2.06 12.51
C TYR A 156 4.12 0.57 12.78
N PRO A 157 2.89 0.17 13.19
CA PRO A 157 2.65 -1.18 13.71
C PRO A 157 2.78 -2.31 12.70
N LEU A 158 2.78 -2.00 11.39
CA LEU A 158 2.85 -2.98 10.31
C LEU A 158 4.21 -2.97 9.60
N THR A 159 5.26 -2.42 10.23
CA THR A 159 6.61 -2.32 9.67
C THR A 159 7.10 -3.67 9.14
N GLU A 160 7.19 -4.69 9.99
CA GLU A 160 7.72 -6.01 9.59
C GLU A 160 6.88 -6.67 8.49
N ARG A 161 5.57 -6.52 8.57
CA ARG A 161 4.67 -7.03 7.54
C ARG A 161 4.89 -6.34 6.20
N ALA A 162 5.10 -5.02 6.22
CA ALA A 162 5.32 -4.24 5.00
C ALA A 162 6.67 -4.57 4.37
N ARG A 163 7.72 -4.72 5.18
CA ARG A 163 9.03 -5.17 4.74
C ARG A 163 8.95 -6.55 4.06
N GLY A 164 8.34 -7.53 4.71
CA GLY A 164 8.15 -8.85 4.12
C GLY A 164 7.35 -8.82 2.81
N TYR A 165 6.35 -7.94 2.68
CA TYR A 165 5.62 -7.76 1.42
C TYR A 165 6.52 -7.19 0.33
N LEU A 166 7.31 -6.15 0.61
CA LEU A 166 8.21 -5.51 -0.35
C LEU A 166 9.32 -6.46 -0.82
N MET A 167 9.90 -7.25 0.08
CA MET A 167 10.85 -8.31 -0.26
C MET A 167 10.22 -9.35 -1.19
N ALA A 168 8.98 -9.77 -0.94
CA ALA A 168 8.29 -10.77 -1.75
C ALA A 168 7.94 -10.27 -3.17
N VAL A 169 7.79 -8.96 -3.39
CA VAL A 169 7.57 -8.37 -4.71
C VAL A 169 8.87 -8.04 -5.46
N GLY A 170 10.02 -8.49 -4.93
CA GLY A 170 11.29 -8.51 -5.64
C GLY A 170 12.01 -7.17 -5.70
N LEU A 171 11.80 -6.29 -4.72
CA LEU A 171 12.56 -5.07 -4.57
C LEU A 171 13.17 -5.07 -3.17
N GLU A 172 14.46 -5.33 -3.12
CA GLU A 172 15.26 -5.14 -1.93
C GLU A 172 15.19 -3.65 -1.53
N GLU A 173 14.82 -3.39 -0.28
CA GLU A 173 15.31 -2.20 0.39
C GLU A 173 16.83 -2.31 0.30
N GLU A 174 17.51 -1.25 -0.11
CA GLU A 174 18.97 -1.23 -0.08
C GLU A 174 19.40 -1.78 1.28
N SER A 175 19.90 -3.01 1.26
CA SER A 175 20.52 -3.60 2.43
C SER A 175 21.62 -2.63 2.82
N ASP A 176 21.55 -2.13 4.04
CA ASP A 176 22.59 -1.33 4.63
C ASP A 176 23.93 -1.92 4.25
N GLY A 177 24.69 -1.18 3.45
CA GLY A 177 26.09 -1.45 3.31
C GLY A 177 26.69 -1.42 4.71
N LEU A 178 26.79 -2.56 5.36
CA LEU A 178 27.78 -2.81 6.39
C LEU A 178 29.12 -2.56 5.72
N ALA A 179 29.52 -1.27 5.71
CA ALA A 179 30.91 -0.92 5.50
C ALA A 179 31.68 -1.59 6.64
N ALA A 180 32.25 -2.76 6.32
CA ALA A 180 33.35 -3.30 7.07
C ALA A 180 34.47 -2.28 6.96
N GLY A 181 34.93 -1.76 8.09
CA GLY A 181 36.08 -0.92 8.28
C GLY A 181 36.49 -1.02 9.72
#